data_0945f7af340cf063f96d1fcbe0f022e5
#
_entry.id   0945f7af340cf063f96d1fcbe0f022e5
#
_cell.length_a   1.000
_cell.length_b   1.000
_cell.length_c   1.000
_cell.angle_alpha   90.00
_cell.angle_beta   90.00
_cell.angle_gamma   90.00
#
_symmetry.space_group_name_H-M   'P 1'
#
loop_
_entity.id
_entity.type
_entity.pdbx_description
1 polymer ?
#
loop_
_entity_poly.entity_id
_entity_poly.type
_entity_poly.pdbx_seq_one_letter_code
_entity_poly.pdbx_strand_id
1 'polypeptide(L)'
;MAKQIPFNAILEKSKQYEKEMTRFLRDMIAIPSESSDEKRVVHRIKEEMEKVGFDKVEIDPMGNVLGYIGHGPRLLAMDTHIDTVGIGNIKNWNFDPYEGMETDELIGGRGASDQEGGMA
;
A
#
# COMPACT_ATOMS: atom_id res chain seq x y z
N MET A 1 31.60 -15.41 7.91
CA MET A 1 31.53 -14.20 7.06
C MET A 1 30.12 -13.70 6.96
N ALA A 2 29.87 -12.43 7.23
CA ALA A 2 28.56 -11.84 6.97
C ALA A 2 28.28 -11.88 5.46
N LYS A 3 27.14 -12.43 5.05
CA LYS A 3 26.72 -12.46 3.65
C LYS A 3 26.53 -11.02 3.19
N GLN A 4 27.24 -10.58 2.17
CA GLN A 4 27.11 -9.22 1.64
C GLN A 4 25.67 -9.04 1.13
N ILE A 5 25.02 -7.97 1.56
CA ILE A 5 23.65 -7.66 1.14
C ILE A 5 23.68 -7.24 -0.34
N PRO A 6 22.90 -7.87 -1.21
CA PRO A 6 22.92 -7.59 -2.64
C PRO A 6 22.06 -6.35 -2.98
N PHE A 7 22.44 -5.17 -2.50
CA PHE A 7 21.69 -3.92 -2.67
C PHE A 7 21.28 -3.62 -4.12
N ASN A 8 22.20 -3.83 -5.07
CA ASN A 8 21.89 -3.60 -6.49
C ASN A 8 20.80 -4.55 -7.00
N ALA A 9 20.85 -5.82 -6.58
CA ALA A 9 19.84 -6.80 -6.96
C ALA A 9 18.46 -6.44 -6.37
N ILE A 10 18.42 -5.91 -5.15
CA ILE A 10 17.19 -5.41 -4.52
C ILE A 10 16.65 -4.21 -5.29
N LEU A 11 17.51 -3.25 -5.63
CA LEU A 11 17.13 -2.06 -6.41
C LEU A 11 16.57 -2.43 -7.79
N GLU A 12 17.24 -3.31 -8.52
CA GLU A 12 16.77 -3.77 -9.83
C GLU A 12 15.47 -4.55 -9.72
N LYS A 13 15.28 -5.31 -8.65
CA LYS A 13 14.03 -6.02 -8.41
C LYS A 13 12.89 -5.07 -8.11
N SER A 14 13.10 -4.02 -7.30
CA SER A 14 12.07 -3.02 -7.00
C SER A 14 11.59 -2.29 -8.26
N LYS A 15 12.50 -1.94 -9.17
CA LYS A 15 12.15 -1.32 -10.46
C LYS A 15 11.21 -2.17 -11.32
N GLN A 16 11.32 -3.50 -11.22
CA GLN A 16 10.44 -4.42 -11.97
C GLN A 16 8.98 -4.33 -11.53
N TYR A 17 8.73 -3.94 -10.28
CA TYR A 17 7.39 -3.82 -9.70
C TYR A 17 6.79 -2.41 -9.79
N GLU A 18 7.52 -1.42 -10.29
CA GLU A 18 7.11 -0.02 -10.32
C GLU A 18 5.68 0.17 -10.84
N LYS A 19 5.36 -0.40 -11.99
CA LYS A 19 4.01 -0.26 -12.59
C LYS A 19 2.90 -0.90 -11.77
N GLU A 20 3.18 -2.04 -11.15
CA GLU A 20 2.20 -2.76 -10.34
C GLU A 20 1.97 -2.06 -9.01
N MET A 21 3.05 -1.58 -8.37
CA MET A 21 2.99 -0.76 -7.17
C MET A 21 2.24 0.55 -7.41
N THR A 22 2.56 1.26 -8.50
CA THR A 22 1.85 2.48 -8.90
C THR A 22 0.37 2.24 -9.07
N ARG A 23 -0.02 1.19 -9.80
CA ARG A 23 -1.42 0.84 -9.97
C ARG A 23 -2.10 0.52 -8.64
N PHE A 24 -1.45 -0.29 -7.79
CA PHE A 24 -2.01 -0.65 -6.49
C PHE A 24 -2.19 0.58 -5.59
N LEU A 25 -1.22 1.48 -5.54
CA LEU A 25 -1.35 2.76 -4.84
C LEU A 25 -2.54 3.58 -5.36
N ARG A 26 -2.68 3.67 -6.69
CA ARG A 26 -3.81 4.37 -7.31
C ARG A 26 -5.16 3.74 -6.98
N ASP A 27 -5.23 2.42 -6.93
CA ASP A 27 -6.44 1.69 -6.54
C ASP A 27 -6.84 1.99 -5.08
N MET A 28 -5.87 2.11 -4.18
CA MET A 28 -6.12 2.48 -2.78
C MET A 28 -6.60 3.94 -2.66
N ILE A 29 -5.92 4.89 -3.30
CA ILE A 29 -6.31 6.31 -3.34
C ILE A 29 -7.77 6.48 -3.81
N ALA A 30 -8.21 5.66 -4.78
CA ALA A 30 -9.57 5.71 -5.31
C ALA A 30 -10.65 5.23 -4.33
N ILE A 31 -10.26 4.64 -3.22
CA ILE A 31 -11.16 4.13 -2.19
C ILE A 31 -11.13 5.06 -0.97
N PRO A 32 -12.12 5.93 -0.76
CA PRO A 32 -12.21 6.69 0.48
C PRO A 32 -12.12 5.77 1.70
N SER A 33 -11.19 6.06 2.61
CA SER A 33 -10.85 5.21 3.76
C SER A 33 -10.59 6.03 5.02
N GLU A 34 -11.52 6.94 5.35
CA GLU A 34 -11.43 7.67 6.61
C GLU A 34 -11.51 6.71 7.80
N SER A 35 -10.92 7.12 8.93
CA SER A 35 -10.89 6.31 10.17
C SER A 35 -12.29 5.79 10.51
N SER A 36 -12.39 4.51 10.77
CA SER A 36 -13.63 3.73 10.99
C SER A 36 -14.45 3.39 9.73
N ASP A 37 -13.96 3.70 8.53
CA ASP A 37 -14.57 3.32 7.24
C ASP A 37 -13.55 2.68 6.28
N GLU A 38 -12.62 1.90 6.80
CA GLU A 38 -11.51 1.29 6.04
C GLU A 38 -11.87 -0.04 5.37
N LYS A 39 -13.07 -0.57 5.60
CA LYS A 39 -13.43 -1.93 5.15
C LYS A 39 -13.14 -2.18 3.67
N ARG A 40 -13.42 -1.23 2.79
CA ARG A 40 -13.23 -1.39 1.34
C ARG A 40 -11.75 -1.45 0.96
N VAL A 41 -10.92 -0.55 1.53
CA VAL A 41 -9.49 -0.54 1.24
C VAL A 41 -8.79 -1.76 1.85
N VAL A 42 -9.21 -2.21 3.04
CA VAL A 42 -8.73 -3.47 3.66
C VAL A 42 -8.96 -4.67 2.74
N HIS A 43 -10.14 -4.78 2.13
CA HIS A 43 -10.41 -5.87 1.19
C HIS A 43 -9.55 -5.75 -0.08
N ARG A 44 -9.36 -4.54 -0.62
CA ARG A 44 -8.48 -4.33 -1.78
C ARG A 44 -7.03 -4.72 -1.48
N ILE A 45 -6.54 -4.39 -0.27
CA ILE A 45 -5.20 -4.78 0.19
C ILE A 45 -5.10 -6.31 0.31
N LYS A 46 -6.10 -6.94 0.92
CA LYS A 46 -6.17 -8.41 1.02
C LYS A 46 -6.07 -9.07 -0.36
N GLU A 47 -6.83 -8.59 -1.33
CA GLU A 47 -6.80 -9.09 -2.71
C GLU A 47 -5.40 -8.96 -3.35
N GLU A 48 -4.72 -7.83 -3.14
CA GLU A 48 -3.36 -7.66 -3.67
C GLU A 48 -2.36 -8.59 -2.99
N MET A 49 -2.41 -8.72 -1.66
CA MET A 49 -1.55 -9.66 -0.92
C MET A 49 -1.74 -11.11 -1.42
N GLU A 50 -2.97 -11.54 -1.63
CA GLU A 50 -3.27 -12.88 -2.18
C GLU A 50 -2.73 -13.02 -3.61
N LYS A 51 -2.92 -12.00 -4.44
CA LYS A 51 -2.46 -11.96 -5.84
C LYS A 51 -0.94 -12.03 -5.96
N VAL A 52 -0.20 -11.32 -5.11
CA VAL A 52 1.27 -11.32 -5.14
C VAL A 52 1.89 -12.52 -4.43
N GLY A 53 1.07 -13.40 -3.84
CA GLY A 53 1.47 -14.71 -3.35
C GLY A 53 1.93 -14.74 -1.89
N PHE A 54 1.29 -13.98 -1.01
CA PHE A 54 1.44 -14.19 0.43
C PHE A 54 1.00 -15.61 0.82
N ASP A 55 1.71 -16.26 1.72
CA ASP A 55 1.40 -17.62 2.16
C ASP A 55 0.09 -17.73 2.94
N LYS A 56 -0.27 -16.66 3.65
CA LYS A 56 -1.53 -16.53 4.37
C LYS A 56 -1.93 -15.05 4.43
N VAL A 57 -3.21 -14.77 4.21
CA VAL A 57 -3.78 -13.43 4.42
C VAL A 57 -5.09 -13.56 5.20
N GLU A 58 -5.22 -12.79 6.26
CA GLU A 58 -6.42 -12.78 7.09
C GLU A 58 -6.81 -11.37 7.52
N ILE A 59 -8.06 -11.17 7.82
CA ILE A 59 -8.58 -9.95 8.43
C ILE A 59 -8.98 -10.33 9.86
N ASP A 60 -8.41 -9.65 10.85
CA ASP A 60 -8.70 -9.90 12.25
C ASP A 60 -10.06 -9.26 12.66
N PRO A 61 -10.57 -9.58 13.88
CA PRO A 61 -11.84 -9.02 14.34
C PRO A 61 -11.86 -7.48 14.51
N MET A 62 -10.69 -6.84 14.55
CA MET A 62 -10.57 -5.38 14.62
C MET A 62 -10.54 -4.73 13.23
N GLY A 63 -10.44 -5.53 12.16
CA GLY A 63 -10.37 -5.05 10.78
C GLY A 63 -8.97 -4.88 10.24
N ASN A 64 -7.92 -5.29 10.97
CA ASN A 64 -6.56 -5.27 10.45
C ASN A 64 -6.37 -6.39 9.43
N VAL A 65 -5.69 -6.10 8.31
CA VAL A 65 -5.25 -7.13 7.38
C VAL A 65 -3.84 -7.59 7.76
N LEU A 66 -3.67 -8.90 7.90
CA LEU A 66 -2.43 -9.55 8.29
C LEU A 66 -1.96 -10.47 7.17
N GLY A 67 -0.79 -10.18 6.62
CA GLY A 67 -0.16 -10.99 5.59
C GLY A 67 1.11 -11.68 6.11
N TYR A 68 1.29 -12.95 5.77
CA TYR A 68 2.42 -13.76 6.21
C TYR A 68 3.18 -14.28 4.99
N ILE A 69 4.51 -14.17 5.03
CA ILE A 69 5.42 -14.69 4.01
C ILE A 69 6.56 -15.45 4.67
N GLY A 70 6.80 -16.68 4.21
CA GLY A 70 7.92 -17.49 4.62
C GLY A 70 7.68 -18.25 5.92
N HIS A 71 8.63 -19.15 6.23
CA HIS A 71 8.54 -20.09 7.34
C HIS A 71 9.85 -20.19 8.15
N GLY A 72 10.68 -19.14 8.07
CA GLY A 72 11.96 -19.10 8.78
C GLY A 72 11.81 -19.00 10.29
N PRO A 73 12.91 -19.27 11.04
CA PRO A 73 12.87 -19.25 12.51
C PRO A 73 12.86 -17.86 13.13
N ARG A 74 13.01 -16.83 12.31
CA ARG A 74 12.95 -15.41 12.73
C ARG A 74 11.74 -14.75 12.11
N LEU A 75 11.06 -13.95 12.90
CA LEU A 75 9.91 -13.15 12.48
C LEU A 75 10.35 -11.69 12.38
N LEU A 76 10.09 -11.06 11.25
CA LEU A 76 10.13 -9.62 11.07
C LEU A 76 8.68 -9.14 10.91
N ALA A 77 8.24 -8.26 11.80
CA ALA A 77 6.95 -7.60 11.69
C ALA A 77 7.16 -6.20 11.09
N MET A 78 6.32 -5.85 10.12
CA MET A 78 6.21 -4.51 9.54
C MET A 78 4.75 -4.11 9.61
N ASP A 79 4.47 -2.84 9.86
CA ASP A 79 3.12 -2.32 9.86
C ASP A 79 3.02 -0.98 9.13
N THR A 80 1.83 -0.69 8.65
CA THR A 80 1.48 0.58 8.02
C THR A 80 0.00 0.83 8.27
N HIS A 81 -0.39 2.08 8.57
CA HIS A 81 -1.80 2.42 8.64
C HIS A 81 -2.37 2.70 7.24
N ILE A 82 -3.67 2.53 7.09
CA ILE A 82 -4.38 2.63 5.81
C ILE A 82 -5.54 3.63 5.83
N ASP A 83 -5.91 4.10 7.02
CA ASP A 83 -6.88 5.18 7.12
C ASP A 83 -6.27 6.50 6.68
N THR A 84 -7.11 7.33 6.11
CA THR A 84 -6.76 8.68 5.66
C THR A 84 -7.62 9.72 6.36
N VAL A 85 -7.13 10.95 6.42
CA VAL A 85 -7.99 12.08 6.76
C VAL A 85 -8.91 12.42 5.58
N GLY A 86 -10.03 13.06 5.85
CA GLY A 86 -10.93 13.53 4.81
C GLY A 86 -10.29 14.54 3.86
N ILE A 87 -10.87 14.72 2.69
CA ILE A 87 -10.33 15.63 1.65
C ILE A 87 -10.48 17.12 1.99
N GLY A 88 -11.25 17.45 3.02
CA GLY A 88 -11.53 18.83 3.38
C GLY A 88 -12.34 19.57 2.32
N ASN A 89 -11.97 20.83 2.05
CA ASN A 89 -12.66 21.61 1.01
C ASN A 89 -12.10 21.23 -0.38
N ILE A 90 -12.95 20.63 -1.20
CA ILE A 90 -12.61 20.21 -2.56
C ILE A 90 -12.05 21.35 -3.44
N LYS A 91 -12.43 22.60 -3.16
CA LYS A 91 -11.93 23.77 -3.89
C LYS A 91 -10.44 24.06 -3.67
N ASN A 92 -9.83 23.44 -2.65
CA ASN A 92 -8.41 23.57 -2.37
C ASN A 92 -7.56 22.57 -3.17
N TRP A 93 -8.20 21.68 -3.92
CA TRP A 93 -7.53 20.70 -4.76
C TRP A 93 -7.50 21.16 -6.21
N ASN A 94 -6.37 20.96 -6.89
CA ASN A 94 -6.21 21.24 -8.32
C ASN A 94 -6.61 20.06 -9.21
N PHE A 95 -6.96 18.93 -8.61
CA PHE A 95 -7.42 17.70 -9.23
C PHE A 95 -8.34 16.96 -8.26
N ASP A 96 -9.07 15.97 -8.74
CA ASP A 96 -9.90 15.13 -7.86
C ASP A 96 -9.01 14.30 -6.91
N PRO A 97 -9.12 14.45 -5.58
CA PRO A 97 -8.25 13.79 -4.62
C PRO A 97 -8.38 12.26 -4.56
N TYR A 98 -9.47 11.69 -5.05
CA TYR A 98 -9.70 10.25 -5.12
C TYR A 98 -9.43 9.68 -6.52
N GLU A 99 -9.72 10.40 -7.58
CA GLU A 99 -9.24 10.03 -8.90
C GLU A 99 -7.71 10.09 -8.95
N GLY A 100 -7.15 11.06 -8.23
CA GLY A 100 -5.72 11.26 -8.12
C GLY A 100 -5.09 11.79 -9.40
N MET A 101 -3.79 11.97 -9.37
CA MET A 101 -2.99 12.31 -10.53
C MET A 101 -1.75 11.43 -10.61
N GLU A 102 -1.26 11.21 -11.81
CA GLU A 102 -0.05 10.45 -12.08
C GLU A 102 0.77 11.13 -13.18
N THR A 103 2.06 11.25 -12.93
CA THR A 103 3.06 11.67 -13.90
C THR A 103 4.22 10.69 -13.86
N ASP A 104 5.23 10.88 -14.71
CA ASP A 104 6.45 10.05 -14.68
C ASP A 104 7.24 10.18 -13.37
N GLU A 105 6.97 11.21 -12.56
CA GLU A 105 7.75 11.52 -11.37
C GLU A 105 6.93 11.47 -10.07
N LEU A 106 5.59 11.47 -10.16
CA LEU A 106 4.77 11.72 -8.99
C LEU A 106 3.38 11.08 -9.10
N ILE A 107 2.90 10.56 -7.99
CA ILE A 107 1.51 10.17 -7.77
C ILE A 107 0.93 11.09 -6.70
N GLY A 108 -0.20 11.72 -6.99
CA GLY A 108 -0.91 12.59 -6.07
C GLY A 108 -2.33 12.09 -5.79
N GLY A 109 -2.78 12.29 -4.57
CA GLY A 109 -4.13 11.92 -4.13
C GLY A 109 -4.25 11.89 -2.62
N ARG A 110 -5.46 11.75 -2.10
CA ARG A 110 -5.65 11.58 -0.66
C ARG A 110 -5.07 10.21 -0.25
N GLY A 111 -4.19 10.22 0.76
CA GLY A 111 -3.50 9.02 1.24
C GLY A 111 -2.20 8.67 0.51
N ALA A 112 -1.91 9.27 -0.64
CA ALA A 112 -0.74 8.92 -1.46
C ALA A 112 0.59 8.92 -0.69
N SER A 113 0.79 9.86 0.24
CA SER A 113 1.98 9.96 1.08
C SER A 113 1.75 9.44 2.50
N ASP A 114 0.58 9.64 3.06
CA ASP A 114 0.22 9.31 4.44
C ASP A 114 -1.05 8.46 4.47
N GLN A 115 -0.89 7.14 4.44
CA GLN A 115 0.36 6.35 4.31
C GLN A 115 0.23 5.22 3.28
N GLU A 116 -0.68 5.31 2.33
CA GLU A 116 -0.93 4.27 1.31
C GLU A 116 0.31 4.00 0.43
N GLY A 117 1.14 5.03 0.20
CA GLY A 117 2.41 4.87 -0.50
C GLY A 117 3.41 3.99 0.23
N GLY A 118 3.33 3.94 1.57
CA GLY A 118 4.12 3.00 2.37
C GLY A 118 3.56 1.58 2.38
N MET A 119 2.28 1.42 2.01
CA MET A 119 1.61 0.12 1.89
C MET A 119 1.88 -0.54 0.54
N ALA A 120 1.96 0.22 -0.53
CA ALA A 120 2.20 -0.27 -1.88
C ALA A 120 3.63 -0.77 -2.07
#